data_e1a51a8f6aa9970a52f3d826e11f43b6
#
_entry.id   e1a51a8f6aa9970a52f3d826e11f43b6
#
_cell.length_a   1.000
_cell.length_b   1.000
_cell.length_c   1.000
_cell.angle_alpha   90.00
_cell.angle_beta   90.00
_cell.angle_gamma   90.00
#
_symmetry.space_group_name_H-M   'P 1'
#
loop_
_entity.id
_entity.type
_entity.pdbx_description
1 polymer ?
#
loop_
_entity_poly.entity_id
_entity_poly.type
_entity_poly.pdbx_seq_one_letter_code
_entity_poly.pdbx_strand_id
1 'polypeptide(L)'
;EMSASLVGSEMCIRDRFMKEKILSIVPEAILEEKHGIWFVSVPRTSFHDLALRLRNDEDTSFDFLVCMTGMDWGETLGVMYHLRSSKYGHDLALRVETENRENPELPSVSDIWATANLNEREVFDFYGIRFINHPDMRRLFLRNDWIGYPLRKDYDADEKINPIRLESESSPDATPTLELTKEGTIEERENVIFEDDEYVVNIGPQHPATHGVLRFRVSLEGEIVKKVDVNCGYIHRGIEKMCETLTYPQTLALTDRLDYLSAHMNRHALCMCIEEAMGLEIPERAKYIRTIMDELTRIASHLLFWSTFCMDLGALTAFFYGFRDREKILDMFEETCGGRLIQNYNCIGGVMADIHPNLITRIKDFIRYLPPMLKDCLLYTSPSPRD
;
A
#
# COMPACT_ATOMS: atom_id res chain seq x y z
N GLU A 1 13.96 -35.93 -8.68
CA GLU A 1 15.34 -35.35 -8.70
C GLU A 1 15.70 -34.67 -10.03
N MET A 2 15.17 -35.08 -11.18
CA MET A 2 15.42 -34.39 -12.47
C MET A 2 14.67 -33.06 -12.63
N SER A 3 13.53 -32.83 -11.99
CA SER A 3 12.76 -31.59 -12.11
C SER A 3 13.37 -30.40 -11.33
N ALA A 4 13.99 -30.65 -10.19
CA ALA A 4 14.64 -29.60 -9.37
C ALA A 4 15.93 -29.05 -10.02
N SER A 5 16.66 -29.88 -10.76
CA SER A 5 17.89 -29.49 -11.48
C SER A 5 17.59 -28.64 -12.72
N LEU A 6 16.47 -28.86 -13.40
CA LEU A 6 16.04 -28.07 -14.55
C LEU A 6 15.54 -26.68 -14.13
N VAL A 7 14.78 -26.60 -13.05
CA VAL A 7 14.29 -25.32 -12.52
C VAL A 7 15.45 -24.45 -12.02
N GLY A 8 16.45 -25.02 -11.37
CA GLY A 8 17.66 -24.29 -10.95
C GLY A 8 18.52 -23.79 -12.13
N SER A 9 18.58 -24.52 -13.24
CA SER A 9 19.33 -24.11 -14.42
C SER A 9 18.63 -23.00 -15.24
N GLU A 10 17.31 -23.05 -15.33
CA GLU A 10 16.51 -22.00 -15.98
C GLU A 10 16.52 -20.69 -15.19
N MET A 11 16.47 -20.76 -13.87
CA MET A 11 16.58 -19.59 -12.98
C MET A 11 17.95 -18.92 -13.12
N CYS A 12 19.05 -19.68 -13.11
CA CYS A 12 20.41 -19.17 -13.31
C CYS A 12 20.64 -18.52 -14.69
N ILE A 13 20.00 -19.02 -15.74
CA ILE A 13 20.11 -18.46 -17.10
C ILE A 13 19.34 -17.14 -17.18
N ARG A 14 18.15 -17.07 -16.59
CA ARG A 14 17.33 -15.84 -16.52
C ARG A 14 18.00 -14.73 -15.71
N ASP A 15 18.60 -15.07 -14.57
CA ASP A 15 19.31 -14.13 -13.71
C ASP A 15 20.51 -13.50 -14.43
N ARG A 16 21.29 -14.30 -15.15
CA ARG A 16 22.40 -13.81 -15.97
C ARG A 16 21.90 -12.88 -17.07
N PHE A 17 20.85 -13.25 -17.77
CA PHE A 17 20.23 -12.45 -18.82
C PHE A 17 19.74 -11.09 -18.29
N MET A 18 19.06 -11.07 -17.13
CA MET A 18 18.59 -9.84 -16.49
C MET A 18 19.76 -8.91 -16.16
N LYS A 19 20.82 -9.46 -15.56
CA LYS A 19 22.04 -8.72 -15.23
C LYS A 19 22.70 -8.10 -16.47
N GLU A 20 22.91 -8.91 -17.50
CA GLU A 20 23.51 -8.45 -18.76
C GLU A 20 22.69 -7.36 -19.42
N LYS A 21 21.36 -7.48 -19.37
CA LYS A 21 20.42 -6.51 -19.93
C LYS A 21 20.47 -5.18 -19.17
N ILE A 22 20.40 -5.19 -17.84
CA ILE A 22 20.49 -3.97 -17.04
C ILE A 22 21.83 -3.26 -17.28
N LEU A 23 22.94 -3.98 -17.25
CA LEU A 23 24.27 -3.41 -17.51
C LEU A 23 24.46 -2.92 -18.95
N SER A 24 23.74 -3.46 -19.92
CA SER A 24 23.73 -2.94 -21.27
C SER A 24 23.05 -1.59 -21.41
N ILE A 25 22.07 -1.30 -20.54
CA ILE A 25 21.33 -0.03 -20.51
C ILE A 25 22.06 0.99 -19.63
N VAL A 26 22.48 0.57 -18.43
CA VAL A 26 23.18 1.39 -17.44
C VAL A 26 24.45 0.65 -16.99
N PRO A 27 25.59 0.86 -17.67
CA PRO A 27 26.85 0.18 -17.35
C PRO A 27 27.38 0.46 -15.94
N GLU A 28 27.01 1.59 -15.37
CA GLU A 28 27.38 2.06 -14.03
C GLU A 28 26.46 1.54 -12.90
N ALA A 29 25.43 0.75 -13.24
CA ALA A 29 24.53 0.18 -12.24
C ALA A 29 25.24 -0.85 -11.37
N ILE A 30 25.00 -0.79 -10.07
CA ILE A 30 25.53 -1.75 -9.09
C ILE A 30 24.45 -2.78 -8.83
N LEU A 31 24.76 -4.04 -9.08
CA LEU A 31 23.82 -5.15 -8.91
C LEU A 31 24.26 -6.04 -7.75
N GLU A 32 23.36 -6.28 -6.81
CA GLU A 32 23.52 -7.21 -5.71
C GLU A 32 22.33 -8.19 -5.70
N GLU A 33 22.60 -9.48 -5.57
CA GLU A 33 21.54 -10.47 -5.38
C GLU A 33 21.39 -10.79 -3.89
N LYS A 34 20.19 -10.66 -3.37
CA LYS A 34 19.84 -10.99 -1.97
C LYS A 34 18.52 -11.74 -1.94
N HIS A 35 18.53 -12.93 -1.35
CA HIS A 35 17.32 -13.76 -1.19
C HIS A 35 16.55 -14.04 -2.50
N GLY A 36 17.27 -14.21 -3.62
CA GLY A 36 16.66 -14.46 -4.94
C GLY A 36 16.04 -13.23 -5.60
N ILE A 37 16.28 -12.04 -5.07
CA ILE A 37 15.86 -10.75 -5.66
C ILE A 37 17.10 -9.94 -6.03
N TRP A 38 17.08 -9.38 -7.22
CA TRP A 38 18.12 -8.44 -7.66
C TRP A 38 17.84 -7.04 -7.11
N PHE A 39 18.84 -6.49 -6.40
CA PHE A 39 18.90 -5.11 -5.98
C PHE A 39 19.82 -4.35 -6.91
N VAL A 40 19.30 -3.33 -7.57
CA VAL A 40 20.01 -2.56 -8.58
C VAL A 40 20.06 -1.09 -8.15
N SER A 41 21.25 -0.61 -7.82
CA SER A 41 21.48 0.81 -7.56
C SER A 41 21.79 1.53 -8.86
N VAL A 42 21.03 2.57 -9.16
CA VAL A 42 21.05 3.28 -10.45
C VAL A 42 21.27 4.78 -10.21
N PRO A 43 22.16 5.42 -10.99
CA PRO A 43 22.28 6.86 -10.97
C PRO A 43 20.97 7.55 -11.35
N ARG A 44 20.64 8.65 -10.68
CA ARG A 44 19.39 9.38 -10.92
C ARG A 44 19.17 9.82 -12.36
N THR A 45 20.27 10.11 -13.07
CA THR A 45 20.23 10.56 -14.46
C THR A 45 19.81 9.49 -15.45
N SER A 46 20.07 8.22 -15.15
CA SER A 46 19.78 7.06 -16.02
C SER A 46 18.54 6.30 -15.54
N PHE A 47 17.96 6.68 -14.40
CA PHE A 47 16.91 5.92 -13.73
C PHE A 47 15.62 5.84 -14.54
N HIS A 48 15.10 6.98 -15.02
CA HIS A 48 13.84 7.02 -15.78
C HIS A 48 13.92 6.18 -17.08
N ASP A 49 15.01 6.33 -17.83
CA ASP A 49 15.23 5.56 -19.06
C ASP A 49 15.31 4.05 -18.79
N LEU A 50 16.00 3.65 -17.71
CA LEU A 50 16.06 2.25 -17.32
C LEU A 50 14.67 1.73 -16.95
N ALA A 51 13.93 2.44 -16.12
CA ALA A 51 12.59 2.09 -15.70
C ALA A 51 11.64 1.90 -16.89
N LEU A 52 11.67 2.85 -17.83
CA LEU A 52 10.85 2.81 -19.04
C LEU A 52 11.19 1.58 -19.91
N ARG A 53 12.48 1.26 -20.08
CA ARG A 53 12.90 0.09 -20.83
C ARG A 53 12.54 -1.21 -20.14
N LEU A 54 12.75 -1.32 -18.83
CA LEU A 54 12.39 -2.51 -18.04
C LEU A 54 10.90 -2.83 -18.11
N ARG A 55 10.04 -1.81 -18.16
CA ARG A 55 8.60 -2.00 -18.33
C ARG A 55 8.23 -2.45 -19.74
N ASN A 56 8.76 -1.78 -20.77
CA ASN A 56 8.28 -1.92 -22.15
C ASN A 56 8.95 -3.06 -22.92
N ASP A 57 10.10 -3.51 -22.47
CA ASP A 57 10.83 -4.59 -23.14
C ASP A 57 10.10 -5.93 -22.92
N GLU A 58 9.87 -6.65 -24.01
CA GLU A 58 9.12 -7.91 -24.00
C GLU A 58 9.77 -9.01 -23.15
N ASP A 59 11.09 -8.95 -22.97
CA ASP A 59 11.86 -9.96 -22.23
C ASP A 59 11.87 -9.69 -20.71
N THR A 60 11.66 -8.44 -20.28
CA THR A 60 11.64 -8.06 -18.87
C THR A 60 10.22 -7.83 -18.35
N SER A 61 9.44 -7.02 -19.06
CA SER A 61 8.01 -6.77 -18.83
C SER A 61 7.68 -6.49 -17.36
N PHE A 62 8.41 -5.54 -16.71
CA PHE A 62 8.11 -5.12 -15.34
C PHE A 62 6.91 -4.18 -15.34
N ASP A 63 5.74 -4.74 -15.52
CA ASP A 63 4.47 -4.03 -15.67
C ASP A 63 3.85 -3.61 -14.33
N PHE A 64 4.32 -4.16 -13.21
CA PHE A 64 3.75 -3.93 -11.90
C PHE A 64 4.74 -3.34 -10.90
N LEU A 65 4.45 -2.12 -10.43
CA LEU A 65 5.12 -1.49 -9.28
C LEU A 65 4.44 -2.00 -8.00
N VAL A 66 5.11 -2.93 -7.31
CA VAL A 66 4.59 -3.58 -6.10
C VAL A 66 4.58 -2.62 -4.92
N CYS A 67 5.70 -1.93 -4.72
CA CYS A 67 5.91 -1.06 -3.58
C CYS A 67 6.97 -0.01 -3.91
N MET A 68 6.83 1.16 -3.31
CA MET A 68 7.78 2.24 -3.37
C MET A 68 8.03 2.77 -1.97
N THR A 69 9.28 2.84 -1.53
CA THR A 69 9.63 3.21 -0.17
C THR A 69 10.68 4.31 -0.17
N GLY A 70 10.36 5.45 0.45
CA GLY A 70 11.34 6.49 0.74
C GLY A 70 12.35 6.01 1.78
N MET A 71 13.60 6.38 1.62
CA MET A 71 14.69 5.95 2.48
C MET A 71 15.61 7.10 2.85
N ASP A 72 16.02 7.13 4.10
CA ASP A 72 17.11 7.98 4.59
C ASP A 72 18.28 7.10 5.04
N TRP A 73 19.37 7.12 4.29
CA TRP A 73 20.60 6.37 4.61
C TRP A 73 21.61 7.18 5.45
N GLY A 74 21.21 8.37 5.91
CA GLY A 74 22.05 9.26 6.71
C GLY A 74 22.77 10.31 5.86
N GLU A 75 23.61 9.91 4.94
CA GLU A 75 24.30 10.81 4.01
C GLU A 75 23.46 11.13 2.78
N THR A 76 22.68 10.16 2.30
CA THR A 76 21.83 10.25 1.11
C THR A 76 20.36 10.05 1.44
N LEU A 77 19.49 10.63 0.62
CA LEU A 77 18.07 10.36 0.57
C LEU A 77 17.73 9.68 -0.76
N GLY A 78 16.72 8.84 -0.78
CA GLY A 78 16.32 8.22 -2.02
C GLY A 78 15.12 7.30 -1.88
N VAL A 79 14.93 6.47 -2.88
CA VAL A 79 13.76 5.59 -3.01
C VAL A 79 14.16 4.20 -3.44
N MET A 80 13.49 3.22 -2.85
CA MET A 80 13.53 1.83 -3.26
C MET A 80 12.21 1.49 -3.97
N TYR A 81 12.30 1.03 -5.20
CA TYR A 81 11.18 0.58 -6.02
C TYR A 81 11.20 -0.95 -6.11
N HIS A 82 10.11 -1.60 -5.75
CA HIS A 82 9.95 -3.03 -5.93
C HIS A 82 9.05 -3.27 -7.13
N LEU A 83 9.60 -3.92 -8.15
CA LEU A 83 8.94 -4.19 -9.41
C LEU A 83 8.69 -5.67 -9.56
N ARG A 84 7.61 -6.02 -10.22
CA ARG A 84 7.27 -7.40 -10.59
C ARG A 84 6.85 -7.48 -12.05
N SER A 85 7.28 -8.53 -12.71
CA SER A 85 6.75 -8.91 -14.01
C SER A 85 5.58 -9.87 -13.81
N SER A 86 4.37 -9.44 -14.17
CA SER A 86 3.20 -10.33 -14.13
C SER A 86 3.29 -11.46 -15.17
N LYS A 87 4.00 -11.21 -16.27
CA LYS A 87 4.23 -12.18 -17.34
C LYS A 87 5.21 -13.29 -16.95
N TYR A 88 6.28 -12.95 -16.25
CA TYR A 88 7.36 -13.88 -15.94
C TYR A 88 7.44 -14.27 -14.46
N GLY A 89 6.75 -13.58 -13.57
CA GLY A 89 6.71 -13.86 -12.14
C GLY A 89 8.02 -13.60 -11.40
N HIS A 90 8.92 -12.75 -11.93
CA HIS A 90 10.15 -12.36 -11.27
C HIS A 90 10.06 -10.96 -10.67
N ASP A 91 10.84 -10.73 -9.63
CA ASP A 91 10.90 -9.51 -8.86
C ASP A 91 12.24 -8.80 -9.04
N LEU A 92 12.24 -7.48 -8.96
CA LEU A 92 13.40 -6.62 -9.04
C LEU A 92 13.26 -5.45 -8.07
N ALA A 93 14.32 -5.10 -7.36
CA ALA A 93 14.38 -3.91 -6.54
C ALA A 93 15.31 -2.87 -7.17
N LEU A 94 14.81 -1.67 -7.50
CA LEU A 94 15.61 -0.55 -7.97
C LEU A 94 15.84 0.44 -6.85
N ARG A 95 17.08 0.83 -6.63
CA ARG A 95 17.50 1.88 -5.71
C ARG A 95 17.97 3.09 -6.48
N VAL A 96 17.41 4.26 -6.17
CA VAL A 96 17.86 5.55 -6.67
C VAL A 96 18.02 6.52 -5.51
N GLU A 97 19.07 7.32 -5.53
CA GLU A 97 19.39 8.20 -4.42
C GLU A 97 20.00 9.55 -4.89
N THR A 98 19.97 10.52 -3.99
CA THR A 98 20.58 11.84 -4.14
C THR A 98 21.35 12.21 -2.88
N GLU A 99 22.52 12.83 -3.07
CA GLU A 99 23.34 13.36 -2.00
C GLU A 99 22.85 14.73 -1.50
N ASN A 100 22.03 15.41 -2.31
CA ASN A 100 21.48 16.70 -1.94
C ASN A 100 20.34 16.55 -0.94
N ARG A 101 20.65 16.72 0.35
CA ARG A 101 19.66 16.63 1.43
C ARG A 101 18.82 17.89 1.63
N GLU A 102 19.31 19.04 1.17
CA GLU A 102 18.58 20.32 1.33
C GLU A 102 17.43 20.41 0.30
N ASN A 103 17.75 20.12 -0.96
CA ASN A 103 16.79 20.08 -2.05
C ASN A 103 16.90 18.75 -2.80
N PRO A 104 16.40 17.65 -2.23
CA PRO A 104 16.51 16.34 -2.85
C PRO A 104 15.53 16.21 -4.01
N GLU A 105 16.07 15.86 -5.18
CA GLU A 105 15.32 15.74 -6.42
C GLU A 105 15.62 14.42 -7.11
N LEU A 106 14.57 13.73 -7.58
CA LEU A 106 14.64 12.50 -8.36
C LEU A 106 13.69 12.60 -9.57
N PRO A 107 13.94 11.87 -10.64
CA PRO A 107 12.99 11.81 -11.75
C PRO A 107 11.73 11.05 -11.35
N SER A 108 10.55 11.55 -11.74
CA SER A 108 9.28 10.84 -11.59
C SER A 108 9.19 9.66 -12.53
N VAL A 109 8.48 8.63 -12.11
CA VAL A 109 8.08 7.47 -12.93
C VAL A 109 6.55 7.29 -12.96
N SER A 110 5.80 8.34 -12.61
CA SER A 110 4.34 8.35 -12.64
C SER A 110 3.76 8.22 -14.06
N ASP A 111 4.52 8.58 -15.08
CA ASP A 111 4.22 8.34 -16.50
C ASP A 111 4.43 6.88 -16.91
N ILE A 112 5.26 6.14 -16.16
CA ILE A 112 5.54 4.73 -16.40
C ILE A 112 4.54 3.86 -15.65
N TRP A 113 4.38 4.05 -14.34
CA TRP A 113 3.43 3.34 -13.49
C TRP A 113 2.49 4.33 -12.81
N ALA A 114 1.21 4.27 -13.09
CA ALA A 114 0.21 5.17 -12.50
C ALA A 114 0.19 5.12 -10.96
N THR A 115 0.51 3.97 -10.37
CA THR A 115 0.64 3.78 -8.91
C THR A 115 1.71 4.70 -8.31
N ALA A 116 2.78 5.01 -9.06
CA ALA A 116 3.86 5.87 -8.58
C ALA A 116 3.38 7.29 -8.22
N ASN A 117 2.33 7.78 -8.86
CA ASN A 117 1.83 9.14 -8.59
C ASN A 117 1.57 9.39 -7.10
N LEU A 118 0.77 8.55 -6.45
CA LEU A 118 0.48 8.72 -5.01
C LEU A 118 1.66 8.33 -4.11
N ASN A 119 2.44 7.34 -4.50
CA ASN A 119 3.60 6.91 -3.74
C ASN A 119 4.73 7.98 -3.75
N GLU A 120 4.94 8.65 -4.87
CA GLU A 120 5.91 9.75 -4.97
C GLU A 120 5.47 10.94 -4.10
N ARG A 121 4.18 11.24 -4.04
CA ARG A 121 3.63 12.24 -3.13
C ARG A 121 3.81 11.86 -1.65
N GLU A 122 3.66 10.59 -1.30
CA GLU A 122 3.94 10.08 0.05
C GLU A 122 5.42 10.25 0.41
N VAL A 123 6.33 9.87 -0.48
CA VAL A 123 7.78 10.06 -0.28
C VAL A 123 8.14 11.54 -0.15
N PHE A 124 7.55 12.41 -0.97
CA PHE A 124 7.70 13.85 -0.80
C PHE A 124 7.21 14.31 0.57
N ASP A 125 6.03 13.85 0.99
CA ASP A 125 5.39 14.27 2.23
C ASP A 125 6.24 13.96 3.47
N PHE A 126 6.88 12.78 3.50
CA PHE A 126 7.64 12.32 4.67
C PHE A 126 9.15 12.53 4.60
N TYR A 127 9.73 12.62 3.39
CA TYR A 127 11.19 12.77 3.19
C TYR A 127 11.58 14.07 2.49
N GLY A 128 10.62 14.77 1.86
CA GLY A 128 10.87 16.00 1.12
C GLY A 128 11.57 15.80 -0.23
N ILE A 129 11.57 14.59 -0.75
CA ILE A 129 12.13 14.31 -2.08
C ILE A 129 11.13 14.79 -3.14
N ARG A 130 11.52 15.76 -3.96
CA ARG A 130 10.70 16.29 -5.04
C ARG A 130 10.95 15.47 -6.32
N PHE A 131 9.87 15.14 -7.01
CA PHE A 131 9.95 14.35 -8.24
C PHE A 131 9.78 15.22 -9.48
N ILE A 132 10.83 15.26 -10.30
CA ILE A 132 10.87 16.03 -11.54
C ILE A 132 9.86 15.43 -12.54
N ASN A 133 9.05 16.27 -13.20
CA ASN A 133 7.97 15.89 -14.10
C ASN A 133 6.80 15.14 -13.45
N HIS A 134 6.66 15.18 -12.12
CA HIS A 134 5.46 14.67 -11.46
C HIS A 134 4.27 15.59 -11.77
N PRO A 135 3.09 15.06 -12.15
CA PRO A 135 1.96 15.90 -12.58
C PRO A 135 1.32 16.70 -11.45
N ASP A 136 1.45 16.27 -10.18
CA ASP A 136 0.77 16.86 -9.04
C ASP A 136 1.56 16.66 -7.74
N MET A 137 2.63 17.44 -7.53
CA MET A 137 3.52 17.32 -6.37
C MET A 137 2.97 18.09 -5.17
N ARG A 138 2.09 17.45 -4.40
CA ARG A 138 1.50 17.99 -3.17
C ARG A 138 1.63 17.00 -2.03
N ARG A 139 1.56 17.48 -0.77
CA ARG A 139 1.45 16.60 0.39
C ARG A 139 0.21 15.70 0.26
N LEU A 140 0.30 14.49 0.79
CA LEU A 140 -0.76 13.49 0.71
C LEU A 140 -1.45 13.26 2.05
N PHE A 141 -0.68 13.02 3.11
CA PHE A 141 -1.16 12.66 4.44
C PHE A 141 -1.02 13.79 5.47
N LEU A 142 0.06 14.54 5.41
CA LEU A 142 0.29 15.66 6.32
C LEU A 142 -0.45 16.91 5.82
N ARG A 143 -0.72 17.82 6.75
CA ARG A 143 -1.29 19.13 6.41
C ARG A 143 -0.28 19.93 5.59
N ASN A 144 -0.78 20.80 4.71
CA ASN A 144 0.07 21.63 3.85
C ASN A 144 1.00 22.57 4.63
N ASP A 145 0.58 22.98 5.84
CA ASP A 145 1.35 23.83 6.74
C ASP A 145 2.29 23.06 7.69
N TRP A 146 2.45 21.74 7.51
CA TRP A 146 3.35 20.94 8.32
C TRP A 146 4.81 21.34 8.11
N ILE A 147 5.55 21.51 9.22
CA ILE A 147 6.95 21.95 9.18
C ILE A 147 7.89 20.74 9.17
N GLY A 148 8.69 20.63 8.11
CA GLY A 148 9.68 19.57 7.94
C GLY A 148 9.13 18.24 7.40
N TYR A 149 9.94 17.19 7.55
CA TYR A 149 9.70 15.87 6.96
C TYR A 149 9.96 14.78 8.01
N PRO A 150 8.91 14.19 8.59
CA PRO A 150 9.03 13.45 9.86
C PRO A 150 9.77 12.12 9.79
N LEU A 151 9.91 11.48 8.61
CA LEU A 151 10.65 10.23 8.49
C LEU A 151 12.14 10.41 8.20
N ARG A 152 12.62 11.65 8.03
CA ARG A 152 14.06 11.90 7.99
C ARG A 152 14.71 11.63 9.36
N LYS A 153 15.92 11.09 9.34
CA LYS A 153 16.69 10.81 10.56
C LYS A 153 17.13 12.07 11.31
N ASP A 154 17.25 13.20 10.60
CA ASP A 154 17.59 14.51 11.13
C ASP A 154 16.36 15.32 11.57
N TYR A 155 15.15 14.73 11.53
CA TYR A 155 13.94 15.41 11.98
C TYR A 155 13.82 15.37 13.50
N ASP A 156 13.82 16.55 14.13
CA ASP A 156 13.54 16.71 15.55
C ASP A 156 12.09 17.17 15.77
N ALA A 157 11.29 16.29 16.36
CA ALA A 157 9.88 16.56 16.64
C ALA A 157 9.70 17.56 17.81
N ASP A 158 10.64 17.62 18.74
CA ASP A 158 10.56 18.50 19.92
C ASP A 158 10.86 19.96 19.56
N GLU A 159 11.73 20.17 18.58
CA GLU A 159 12.03 21.52 18.07
C GLU A 159 10.93 22.03 17.12
N LYS A 160 10.24 21.14 16.42
CA LYS A 160 9.26 21.48 15.38
C LYS A 160 7.84 21.25 15.87
N ILE A 161 7.37 22.11 16.78
CA ILE A 161 5.98 22.08 17.22
C ILE A 161 5.10 22.50 16.05
N ASN A 162 4.35 21.53 15.53
CA ASN A 162 3.33 21.78 14.53
C ASN A 162 2.01 22.12 15.25
N PRO A 163 1.63 23.39 15.36
CA PRO A 163 0.43 23.78 16.09
C PRO A 163 -0.81 23.25 15.38
N ILE A 164 -1.80 22.83 16.17
CA ILE A 164 -3.15 22.58 15.66
C ILE A 164 -3.72 23.94 15.28
N ARG A 165 -3.70 24.31 14.02
CA ARG A 165 -4.36 25.51 13.53
C ARG A 165 -5.84 25.22 13.32
N LEU A 166 -6.68 26.07 13.84
CA LEU A 166 -8.10 26.11 13.49
C LEU A 166 -8.22 26.68 12.07
N GLU A 167 -8.92 26.01 11.24
CA GLU A 167 -9.26 26.13 9.82
C GLU A 167 -9.46 27.54 9.25
N SER A 168 -8.64 28.47 9.25
CA SER A 168 -8.99 29.76 8.61
C SER A 168 -8.02 30.29 7.57
N GLU A 169 -6.88 29.68 7.41
CA GLU A 169 -5.96 30.11 6.38
C GLU A 169 -5.74 28.96 5.41
N SER A 170 -6.34 29.11 4.24
CA SER A 170 -6.05 28.28 3.07
C SER A 170 -4.53 28.34 2.82
N SER A 171 -3.82 27.33 3.28
CA SER A 171 -2.49 27.06 2.76
C SER A 171 -2.61 26.90 1.25
N PRO A 172 -1.71 27.47 0.45
CA PRO A 172 -1.76 27.27 -0.99
C PRO A 172 -1.86 25.77 -1.28
N ASP A 173 -2.86 25.40 -2.03
CA ASP A 173 -3.16 24.01 -2.39
C ASP A 173 -2.05 23.36 -3.24
N ALA A 174 -1.00 24.10 -3.53
CA ALA A 174 -0.01 23.69 -4.49
C ALA A 174 1.43 23.80 -3.95
N THR A 175 2.09 22.68 -3.87
CA THR A 175 3.55 22.66 -3.98
C THR A 175 3.87 22.79 -5.46
N PRO A 176 4.78 23.67 -5.88
CA PRO A 176 5.13 23.81 -7.29
C PRO A 176 5.65 22.48 -7.86
N THR A 177 5.18 22.11 -9.03
CA THR A 177 5.71 20.98 -9.78
C THR A 177 7.03 21.36 -10.42
N LEU A 178 8.00 20.45 -10.40
CA LEU A 178 9.26 20.62 -11.10
C LEU A 178 9.14 20.05 -12.51
N GLU A 179 9.31 20.88 -13.53
CA GLU A 179 9.35 20.46 -14.93
C GLU A 179 10.77 20.57 -15.48
N LEU A 180 11.25 19.52 -16.14
CA LEU A 180 12.49 19.57 -16.90
C LEU A 180 12.20 20.18 -18.27
N THR A 181 12.78 21.35 -18.54
CA THR A 181 12.63 22.01 -19.83
C THR A 181 13.42 21.29 -20.92
N LYS A 182 13.10 21.61 -22.17
CA LYS A 182 13.87 21.08 -23.34
C LYS A 182 15.33 21.52 -23.35
N GLU A 183 15.64 22.57 -22.61
CA GLU A 183 16.97 23.15 -22.47
C GLU A 183 17.77 22.49 -21.32
N GLY A 184 17.16 21.56 -20.57
CA GLY A 184 17.78 20.83 -19.45
C GLY A 184 17.78 21.59 -18.14
N THR A 185 17.02 22.68 -18.03
CA THR A 185 16.80 23.42 -16.77
C THR A 185 15.54 22.93 -16.07
N ILE A 186 15.54 23.00 -14.73
CA ILE A 186 14.35 22.66 -13.92
C ILE A 186 13.62 23.97 -13.62
N GLU A 187 12.35 24.06 -13.99
CA GLU A 187 11.46 25.19 -13.71
C GLU A 187 10.34 24.77 -12.78
N GLU A 188 9.89 25.71 -11.94
CA GLU A 188 8.74 25.54 -11.06
C GLU A 188 7.46 26.00 -11.75
N ARG A 189 6.44 25.13 -11.75
CA ARG A 189 5.09 25.44 -12.24
C ARG A 189 4.08 25.31 -11.12
N GLU A 190 3.24 26.31 -10.97
CA GLU A 190 2.10 26.23 -10.04
C GLU A 190 1.05 25.25 -10.54
N ASN A 191 0.55 24.41 -9.62
CA ASN A 191 -0.57 23.51 -9.89
C ASN A 191 -1.86 24.12 -9.38
N VAL A 192 -2.74 24.48 -10.28
CA VAL A 192 -4.11 24.89 -9.96
C VAL A 192 -5.02 23.67 -10.09
N ILE A 193 -5.58 23.21 -8.96
CA ILE A 193 -6.48 22.05 -8.95
C ILE A 193 -7.87 22.43 -9.43
N PHE A 194 -8.40 23.51 -8.87
CA PHE A 194 -9.72 24.05 -9.20
C PHE A 194 -9.56 25.50 -9.59
N GLU A 195 -10.29 25.93 -10.60
CA GLU A 195 -10.36 27.32 -11.04
C GLU A 195 -11.38 28.08 -10.18
N ASP A 196 -11.26 29.42 -10.12
CA ASP A 196 -12.09 30.25 -9.25
C ASP A 196 -13.59 30.19 -9.57
N ASP A 197 -13.96 29.84 -10.80
CA ASP A 197 -15.33 29.73 -11.29
C ASP A 197 -15.90 28.29 -11.17
N GLU A 198 -15.11 27.34 -10.73
CA GLU A 198 -15.57 25.94 -10.55
C GLU A 198 -16.44 25.78 -9.31
N TYR A 199 -17.57 25.08 -9.45
CA TYR A 199 -18.40 24.69 -8.32
C TYR A 199 -17.84 23.45 -7.63
N VAL A 200 -17.20 23.65 -6.47
CA VAL A 200 -16.53 22.58 -5.71
C VAL A 200 -17.34 22.17 -4.48
N VAL A 201 -17.65 20.88 -4.38
CA VAL A 201 -18.35 20.26 -3.25
C VAL A 201 -17.39 19.38 -2.45
N ASN A 202 -17.49 19.46 -1.12
CA ASN A 202 -16.76 18.56 -0.22
C ASN A 202 -17.63 17.36 0.17
N ILE A 203 -17.12 16.14 -0.05
CA ILE A 203 -17.69 14.87 0.39
C ILE A 203 -16.76 14.25 1.42
N GLY A 204 -17.18 14.16 2.68
CA GLY A 204 -16.33 13.76 3.80
C GLY A 204 -15.63 14.94 4.48
N PRO A 205 -14.80 14.70 5.50
CA PRO A 205 -14.25 13.41 6.00
C PRO A 205 -15.25 12.53 6.74
N GLN A 206 -16.42 13.03 7.12
CA GLN A 206 -17.49 12.25 7.73
C GLN A 206 -18.70 12.26 6.81
N HIS A 207 -18.81 11.24 5.98
CA HIS A 207 -19.89 11.08 5.02
C HIS A 207 -20.19 9.59 4.79
N PRO A 208 -21.47 9.16 4.72
CA PRO A 208 -21.82 7.75 4.53
C PRO A 208 -21.20 7.13 3.27
N ALA A 209 -21.11 7.87 2.19
CA ALA A 209 -20.58 7.40 0.91
C ALA A 209 -19.05 7.11 0.90
N THR A 210 -18.31 7.58 1.89
CA THR A 210 -16.84 7.36 1.95
C THR A 210 -16.45 6.12 2.75
N HIS A 211 -17.40 5.49 3.45
CA HIS A 211 -17.23 4.29 4.28
C HIS A 211 -16.10 4.39 5.32
N GLY A 212 -15.67 5.59 5.63
CA GLY A 212 -14.58 5.88 6.56
C GLY A 212 -14.20 7.35 6.52
N VAL A 213 -13.01 7.68 7.02
CA VAL A 213 -12.56 9.07 7.17
C VAL A 213 -11.73 9.48 5.94
N LEU A 214 -12.43 9.81 4.87
CA LEU A 214 -11.86 10.22 3.59
C LEU A 214 -12.60 11.46 3.09
N ARG A 215 -11.89 12.42 2.52
CA ARG A 215 -12.47 13.63 1.94
C ARG A 215 -12.21 13.68 0.44
N PHE A 216 -13.26 13.92 -0.31
CA PHE A 216 -13.17 14.27 -1.73
C PHE A 216 -13.57 15.74 -1.92
N ARG A 217 -12.77 16.50 -2.64
CA ARG A 217 -13.18 17.77 -3.23
C ARG A 217 -13.56 17.48 -4.68
N VAL A 218 -14.80 17.76 -5.03
CA VAL A 218 -15.36 17.37 -6.33
C VAL A 218 -15.85 18.60 -7.05
N SER A 219 -15.29 18.89 -8.23
CA SER A 219 -15.80 19.92 -9.13
C SER A 219 -16.94 19.34 -9.98
N LEU A 220 -18.07 20.02 -9.97
CA LEU A 220 -19.31 19.60 -10.61
C LEU A 220 -19.76 20.59 -11.67
N GLU A 221 -20.26 20.05 -12.80
CA GLU A 221 -21.05 20.78 -13.77
C GLU A 221 -22.47 20.18 -13.82
N GLY A 222 -23.39 20.77 -13.05
CA GLY A 222 -24.67 20.14 -12.75
C GLY A 222 -24.49 18.88 -11.91
N GLU A 223 -24.83 17.71 -12.46
CA GLU A 223 -24.61 16.39 -11.82
C GLU A 223 -23.37 15.65 -12.35
N ILE A 224 -22.65 16.25 -13.29
CA ILE A 224 -21.47 15.63 -13.90
C ILE A 224 -20.22 15.99 -13.11
N VAL A 225 -19.47 14.97 -12.69
CA VAL A 225 -18.17 15.12 -12.04
C VAL A 225 -17.13 15.49 -13.08
N LYS A 226 -16.47 16.64 -12.92
CA LYS A 226 -15.39 17.14 -13.80
C LYS A 226 -14.02 16.77 -13.26
N LYS A 227 -13.77 17.08 -11.99
CA LYS A 227 -12.49 16.83 -11.32
C LYS A 227 -12.73 16.28 -9.93
N VAL A 228 -11.85 15.42 -9.46
CA VAL A 228 -11.86 14.90 -8.09
C VAL A 228 -10.48 15.04 -7.49
N ASP A 229 -10.41 15.70 -6.35
CA ASP A 229 -9.21 15.76 -5.52
C ASP A 229 -9.44 14.97 -4.24
N VAL A 230 -8.52 14.03 -3.97
CA VAL A 230 -8.63 13.10 -2.85
C VAL A 230 -7.73 13.56 -1.71
N ASN A 231 -8.33 13.83 -0.55
CA ASN A 231 -7.61 14.16 0.68
C ASN A 231 -7.72 13.00 1.68
N CYS A 232 -6.62 12.30 1.89
CA CYS A 232 -6.48 11.27 2.92
C CYS A 232 -5.61 11.80 4.08
N GLY A 233 -5.34 10.96 5.07
CA GLY A 233 -4.48 11.31 6.20
C GLY A 233 -5.21 11.58 7.51
N TYR A 234 -6.53 11.69 7.53
CA TYR A 234 -7.30 11.96 8.77
C TYR A 234 -7.14 10.90 9.85
N ILE A 235 -6.82 9.67 9.47
CA ILE A 235 -6.53 8.56 10.39
C ILE A 235 -5.05 8.17 10.40
N HIS A 236 -4.19 8.96 9.78
CA HIS A 236 -2.75 8.74 9.81
C HIS A 236 -2.21 8.99 11.23
N ARG A 237 -1.43 8.04 11.75
CA ARG A 237 -0.93 8.04 13.14
C ARG A 237 0.59 8.08 13.25
N GLY A 238 1.32 8.19 12.15
CA GLY A 238 2.78 8.15 12.15
C GLY A 238 3.34 6.80 12.60
N ILE A 239 2.72 5.71 12.16
CA ILE A 239 3.07 4.34 12.60
C ILE A 239 4.53 4.02 12.27
N GLU A 240 5.03 4.42 11.11
CA GLU A 240 6.42 4.22 10.68
C GLU A 240 7.38 4.91 11.66
N LYS A 241 7.08 6.15 12.05
CA LYS A 241 7.89 6.91 13.02
C LYS A 241 7.85 6.27 14.40
N MET A 242 6.70 5.77 14.84
CA MET A 242 6.60 5.03 16.10
C MET A 242 7.41 3.72 16.07
N CYS A 243 7.44 3.02 14.94
CA CYS A 243 8.21 1.79 14.80
C CYS A 243 9.72 1.98 15.00
N GLU A 244 10.27 3.15 14.70
CA GLU A 244 11.69 3.45 14.93
C GLU A 244 12.10 3.36 16.41
N THR A 245 11.16 3.58 17.33
CA THR A 245 11.40 3.58 18.79
C THR A 245 11.00 2.29 19.48
N LEU A 246 10.35 1.37 18.76
CA LEU A 246 9.81 0.13 19.30
C LEU A 246 10.69 -1.07 18.94
N THR A 247 10.62 -2.13 19.75
CA THR A 247 11.18 -3.44 19.40
C THR A 247 10.27 -4.16 18.41
N TYR A 248 10.81 -5.07 17.60
CA TYR A 248 10.01 -5.84 16.63
C TYR A 248 8.75 -6.50 17.22
N PRO A 249 8.78 -7.15 18.39
CA PRO A 249 7.55 -7.68 19.01
C PRO A 249 6.52 -6.60 19.37
N GLN A 250 6.96 -5.41 19.73
CA GLN A 250 6.05 -4.28 20.05
C GLN A 250 5.39 -3.70 18.80
N THR A 251 6.09 -3.69 17.66
CA THR A 251 5.53 -3.19 16.39
C THR A 251 4.35 -4.03 15.88
N LEU A 252 4.30 -5.31 16.26
CA LEU A 252 3.19 -6.20 15.89
C LEU A 252 1.82 -5.65 16.34
N ALA A 253 1.74 -4.94 17.46
CA ALA A 253 0.49 -4.35 17.93
C ALA A 253 0.00 -3.19 17.04
N LEU A 254 0.89 -2.56 16.28
CA LEU A 254 0.54 -1.49 15.35
C LEU A 254 -0.01 -2.03 14.04
N THR A 255 0.51 -3.16 13.57
CA THR A 255 0.16 -3.74 12.26
C THR A 255 -1.27 -4.23 12.17
N ASP A 256 -1.85 -4.73 13.26
CA ASP A 256 -3.27 -5.15 13.30
C ASP A 256 -4.23 -4.01 12.91
N ARG A 257 -3.79 -2.75 13.04
CA ARG A 257 -4.59 -1.53 12.85
C ARG A 257 -4.36 -0.83 11.52
N LEU A 258 -3.51 -1.37 10.65
CA LEU A 258 -3.26 -0.80 9.32
C LEU A 258 -4.48 -0.98 8.41
N ASP A 259 -4.78 -2.21 8.05
CA ASP A 259 -6.06 -2.61 7.50
C ASP A 259 -6.82 -3.38 8.56
N TYR A 260 -7.66 -2.70 9.32
CA TYR A 260 -8.40 -3.30 10.44
C TYR A 260 -9.49 -4.30 10.01
N LEU A 261 -9.73 -4.45 8.71
CA LEU A 261 -10.58 -5.50 8.16
C LEU A 261 -9.80 -6.80 7.87
N SER A 262 -8.48 -6.71 7.85
CA SER A 262 -7.56 -7.82 7.55
C SER A 262 -6.45 -7.95 8.60
N ALA A 263 -6.78 -7.72 9.87
CA ALA A 263 -5.81 -7.64 10.96
C ALA A 263 -4.91 -8.89 11.09
N HIS A 264 -5.44 -10.10 10.92
CA HIS A 264 -4.64 -11.32 10.93
C HIS A 264 -3.57 -11.32 9.84
N MET A 265 -3.92 -10.91 8.60
CA MET A 265 -3.01 -10.90 7.46
C MET A 265 -1.90 -9.88 7.63
N ASN A 266 -2.24 -8.65 8.06
CA ASN A 266 -1.26 -7.59 8.29
C ASN A 266 -0.17 -8.05 9.27
N ARG A 267 -0.61 -8.59 10.39
CA ARG A 267 0.29 -9.06 11.43
C ARG A 267 1.06 -10.30 11.01
N HIS A 268 0.42 -11.24 10.29
CA HIS A 268 1.07 -12.42 9.75
C HIS A 268 2.20 -12.05 8.79
N ALA A 269 1.99 -11.09 7.90
CA ALA A 269 3.01 -10.61 6.96
C ALA A 269 4.27 -10.12 7.71
N LEU A 270 4.11 -9.29 8.75
CA LEU A 270 5.25 -8.82 9.55
C LEU A 270 5.92 -9.97 10.32
N CYS A 271 5.13 -10.90 10.91
CA CYS A 271 5.70 -12.09 11.56
C CYS A 271 6.56 -12.89 10.58
N MET A 272 6.06 -13.14 9.35
CA MET A 272 6.82 -13.86 8.33
C MET A 272 8.13 -13.17 7.97
N CYS A 273 8.11 -11.85 7.79
CA CYS A 273 9.34 -11.08 7.50
C CYS A 273 10.38 -11.21 8.62
N ILE A 274 9.95 -11.13 9.89
CA ILE A 274 10.85 -11.25 11.03
C ILE A 274 11.38 -12.69 11.16
N GLU A 275 10.52 -13.68 10.98
CA GLU A 275 10.86 -15.11 11.04
C GLU A 275 11.86 -15.48 9.95
N GLU A 276 11.67 -15.01 8.73
CA GLU A 276 12.60 -15.16 7.62
C GLU A 276 13.97 -14.54 7.95
N ALA A 277 13.97 -13.29 8.43
CA ALA A 277 15.21 -12.59 8.79
C ALA A 277 15.97 -13.28 9.94
N MET A 278 15.29 -13.96 10.85
CA MET A 278 15.87 -14.70 11.97
C MET A 278 16.19 -16.15 11.62
N GLY A 279 15.76 -16.66 10.48
CA GLY A 279 15.86 -18.07 10.10
C GLY A 279 15.07 -19.01 11.02
N LEU A 280 13.90 -18.56 11.54
CA LEU A 280 13.08 -19.34 12.45
C LEU A 280 12.20 -20.33 11.70
N GLU A 281 12.27 -21.60 12.11
CA GLU A 281 11.32 -22.62 11.68
C GLU A 281 10.03 -22.57 12.51
N ILE A 282 8.90 -22.42 11.83
CA ILE A 282 7.58 -22.36 12.46
C ILE A 282 6.97 -23.76 12.50
N PRO A 283 6.39 -24.18 13.64
CA PRO A 283 5.68 -25.46 13.73
C PRO A 283 4.58 -25.56 12.68
N GLU A 284 4.47 -26.71 12.02
CA GLU A 284 3.52 -26.94 10.95
C GLU A 284 2.08 -26.66 11.36
N ARG A 285 1.69 -27.05 12.58
CA ARG A 285 0.38 -26.76 13.15
C ARG A 285 0.09 -25.24 13.18
N ALA A 286 1.07 -24.44 13.57
CA ALA A 286 0.92 -22.98 13.62
C ALA A 286 0.75 -22.39 12.22
N LYS A 287 1.45 -22.91 11.21
CA LYS A 287 1.26 -22.49 9.80
C LYS A 287 -0.16 -22.75 9.33
N TYR A 288 -0.72 -23.93 9.60
CA TYR A 288 -2.11 -24.23 9.24
C TYR A 288 -3.11 -23.34 9.99
N ILE A 289 -2.90 -23.09 11.27
CA ILE A 289 -3.78 -22.20 12.06
C ILE A 289 -3.77 -20.79 11.49
N ARG A 290 -2.59 -20.23 11.22
CA ARG A 290 -2.45 -18.90 10.59
C ARG A 290 -3.19 -18.82 9.26
N THR A 291 -3.00 -19.81 8.38
CA THR A 291 -3.69 -19.86 7.08
C THR A 291 -5.21 -19.93 7.25
N ILE A 292 -5.71 -20.73 8.19
CA ILE A 292 -7.16 -20.80 8.47
C ILE A 292 -7.70 -19.43 8.92
N MET A 293 -7.00 -18.75 9.82
CA MET A 293 -7.41 -17.44 10.31
C MET A 293 -7.34 -16.36 9.23
N ASP A 294 -6.32 -16.40 8.37
CA ASP A 294 -6.19 -15.48 7.24
C ASP A 294 -7.34 -15.66 6.24
N GLU A 295 -7.70 -16.90 5.91
CA GLU A 295 -8.80 -17.16 4.97
C GLU A 295 -10.18 -16.82 5.57
N LEU A 296 -10.40 -17.05 6.87
CA LEU A 296 -11.60 -16.55 7.54
C LEU A 296 -11.66 -15.01 7.51
N THR A 297 -10.53 -14.35 7.74
CA THR A 297 -10.41 -12.89 7.66
C THR A 297 -10.70 -12.41 6.25
N ARG A 298 -10.21 -13.09 5.23
CA ARG A 298 -10.49 -12.78 3.82
C ARG A 298 -11.98 -12.87 3.52
N ILE A 299 -12.65 -13.93 3.97
CA ILE A 299 -14.10 -14.08 3.79
C ILE A 299 -14.85 -12.96 4.53
N ALA A 300 -14.47 -12.63 5.75
CA ALA A 300 -15.09 -11.56 6.52
C ALA A 300 -14.94 -10.19 5.83
N SER A 301 -13.75 -9.91 5.28
CA SER A 301 -13.48 -8.69 4.51
C SER A 301 -14.29 -8.63 3.21
N HIS A 302 -14.39 -9.74 2.49
CA HIS A 302 -15.19 -9.80 1.26
C HIS A 302 -16.69 -9.65 1.53
N LEU A 303 -17.21 -10.22 2.62
CA LEU A 303 -18.59 -10.01 3.03
C LEU A 303 -18.88 -8.54 3.35
N LEU A 304 -17.96 -7.84 4.00
CA LEU A 304 -18.08 -6.41 4.26
C LEU A 304 -18.05 -5.61 2.96
N PHE A 305 -17.05 -5.84 2.11
CA PHE A 305 -16.93 -5.18 0.81
C PHE A 305 -18.21 -5.32 -0.01
N TRP A 306 -18.68 -6.56 -0.19
CA TRP A 306 -19.88 -6.84 -0.95
C TRP A 306 -21.12 -6.16 -0.35
N SER A 307 -21.27 -6.19 0.96
CA SER A 307 -22.39 -5.57 1.68
C SER A 307 -22.46 -4.06 1.46
N THR A 308 -21.34 -3.37 1.66
CA THR A 308 -21.25 -1.91 1.50
C THR A 308 -21.41 -1.50 0.04
N PHE A 309 -20.86 -2.25 -0.89
CA PHE A 309 -21.05 -2.02 -2.31
C PHE A 309 -22.51 -2.16 -2.74
N CYS A 310 -23.21 -3.19 -2.27
CA CYS A 310 -24.64 -3.34 -2.51
C CYS A 310 -25.47 -2.19 -1.91
N MET A 311 -25.09 -1.70 -0.73
CA MET A 311 -25.74 -0.55 -0.10
C MET A 311 -25.60 0.71 -0.96
N ASP A 312 -24.42 0.96 -1.53
CA ASP A 312 -24.17 2.09 -2.44
C ASP A 312 -25.03 2.03 -3.71
N LEU A 313 -25.31 0.81 -4.20
CA LEU A 313 -26.22 0.58 -5.30
C LEU A 313 -27.71 0.62 -4.91
N GLY A 314 -28.02 0.95 -3.64
CA GLY A 314 -29.38 1.06 -3.13
C GLY A 314 -29.98 -0.25 -2.56
N ALA A 315 -29.21 -1.35 -2.53
CA ALA A 315 -29.67 -2.65 -2.02
C ALA A 315 -29.37 -2.80 -0.52
N LEU A 316 -30.06 -2.01 0.33
CA LEU A 316 -29.84 -1.99 1.78
C LEU A 316 -30.04 -3.36 2.45
N THR A 317 -30.96 -4.18 1.94
CA THR A 317 -31.21 -5.53 2.50
C THR A 317 -29.96 -6.42 2.36
N ALA A 318 -29.24 -6.36 1.24
CA ALA A 318 -27.99 -7.10 1.03
C ALA A 318 -26.93 -6.73 2.07
N PHE A 319 -26.86 -5.45 2.46
CA PHE A 319 -25.98 -4.99 3.52
C PHE A 319 -26.22 -5.77 4.83
N PHE A 320 -27.45 -5.88 5.27
CA PHE A 320 -27.78 -6.62 6.50
C PHE A 320 -27.47 -8.11 6.42
N TYR A 321 -27.68 -8.74 5.26
CA TYR A 321 -27.34 -10.17 5.06
C TYR A 321 -25.84 -10.41 5.20
N GLY A 322 -25.01 -9.60 4.57
CA GLY A 322 -23.57 -9.76 4.66
C GLY A 322 -23.03 -9.52 6.05
N PHE A 323 -23.51 -8.49 6.75
CA PHE A 323 -23.12 -8.24 8.14
C PHE A 323 -23.56 -9.36 9.08
N ARG A 324 -24.79 -9.88 8.95
CA ARG A 324 -25.26 -11.04 9.70
C ARG A 324 -24.33 -12.26 9.56
N ASP A 325 -23.87 -12.51 8.33
CA ASP A 325 -23.05 -13.69 8.06
C ASP A 325 -21.60 -13.47 8.48
N ARG A 326 -21.12 -12.23 8.38
CA ARG A 326 -19.81 -11.81 8.91
C ARG A 326 -19.72 -11.99 10.43
N GLU A 327 -20.77 -11.71 11.19
CA GLU A 327 -20.81 -11.87 12.64
C GLU A 327 -20.43 -13.30 13.07
N LYS A 328 -20.81 -14.32 12.33
CA LYS A 328 -20.46 -15.72 12.62
C LYS A 328 -18.94 -15.96 12.61
N ILE A 329 -18.20 -15.25 11.73
CA ILE A 329 -16.75 -15.31 11.68
C ILE A 329 -16.14 -14.55 12.88
N LEU A 330 -16.68 -13.37 13.19
CA LEU A 330 -16.23 -12.59 14.33
C LEU A 330 -16.39 -13.34 15.65
N ASP A 331 -17.48 -14.12 15.81
CA ASP A 331 -17.68 -15.00 16.97
C ASP A 331 -16.60 -16.10 17.05
N MET A 332 -16.17 -16.65 15.90
CA MET A 332 -15.07 -17.62 15.86
C MET A 332 -13.72 -16.97 16.22
N PHE A 333 -13.49 -15.72 15.84
CA PHE A 333 -12.31 -14.97 16.27
C PHE A 333 -12.32 -14.71 17.76
N GLU A 334 -13.45 -14.25 18.30
CA GLU A 334 -13.62 -13.98 19.73
C GLU A 334 -13.34 -15.22 20.58
N GLU A 335 -13.85 -16.38 20.19
CA GLU A 335 -13.57 -17.65 20.90
C GLU A 335 -12.10 -18.06 20.85
N THR A 336 -11.40 -17.73 19.75
CA THR A 336 -10.02 -18.21 19.56
C THR A 336 -8.99 -17.28 20.15
N CYS A 337 -9.18 -15.96 20.03
CA CYS A 337 -8.19 -14.95 20.40
C CYS A 337 -8.74 -13.84 21.32
N GLY A 338 -10.04 -13.85 21.64
CA GLY A 338 -10.67 -12.83 22.49
C GLY A 338 -10.98 -11.52 21.76
N GLY A 339 -10.53 -11.33 20.53
CA GLY A 339 -10.73 -10.14 19.72
C GLY A 339 -11.65 -10.39 18.53
N ARG A 340 -12.59 -9.50 18.28
CA ARG A 340 -13.51 -9.59 17.13
C ARG A 340 -12.94 -8.92 15.88
N LEU A 341 -12.19 -7.83 16.04
CA LEU A 341 -11.69 -6.98 14.96
C LEU A 341 -10.16 -6.88 14.98
N ILE A 342 -9.57 -6.56 16.13
CA ILE A 342 -8.13 -6.47 16.36
C ILE A 342 -7.73 -7.66 17.21
N GLN A 343 -7.29 -8.73 16.56
CA GLN A 343 -7.18 -10.06 17.20
C GLN A 343 -5.88 -10.26 17.98
N ASN A 344 -4.78 -9.60 17.58
CA ASN A 344 -3.47 -9.74 18.24
C ASN A 344 -3.01 -11.21 18.41
N TYR A 345 -3.26 -12.05 17.42
CA TYR A 345 -3.15 -13.52 17.54
C TYR A 345 -1.85 -14.09 17.00
N ASN A 346 -1.42 -13.66 15.81
CA ASN A 346 -0.15 -14.10 15.24
C ASN A 346 1.01 -13.48 16.04
N CYS A 347 2.03 -14.26 16.38
CA CYS A 347 3.24 -13.81 17.06
C CYS A 347 4.48 -14.43 16.42
N ILE A 348 5.64 -13.83 16.62
CA ILE A 348 6.91 -14.35 16.09
C ILE A 348 7.12 -15.77 16.65
N GLY A 349 7.29 -16.74 15.76
CA GLY A 349 7.47 -18.15 16.09
C GLY A 349 6.17 -18.97 16.12
N GLY A 350 4.97 -18.36 15.95
CA GLY A 350 3.72 -19.11 15.95
C GLY A 350 2.47 -18.28 16.21
N VAL A 351 1.59 -18.77 17.05
CA VAL A 351 0.33 -18.16 17.47
C VAL A 351 0.25 -18.09 18.99
N MET A 352 -0.53 -17.13 19.53
CA MET A 352 -0.59 -16.92 20.98
C MET A 352 -1.23 -18.06 21.76
N ALA A 353 -2.19 -18.77 21.16
CA ALA A 353 -2.90 -19.89 21.78
C ALA A 353 -3.34 -20.88 20.73
N ASP A 354 -3.57 -22.14 21.13
CA ASP A 354 -4.18 -23.12 20.24
C ASP A 354 -5.66 -22.76 19.98
N ILE A 355 -6.20 -23.26 18.88
CA ILE A 355 -7.60 -23.05 18.51
C ILE A 355 -8.56 -23.75 19.49
N HIS A 356 -9.74 -23.16 19.65
CA HIS A 356 -10.79 -23.81 20.43
C HIS A 356 -11.18 -25.17 19.81
N PRO A 357 -11.40 -26.22 20.62
CA PRO A 357 -11.68 -27.57 20.11
C PRO A 357 -12.82 -27.66 19.09
N ASN A 358 -13.82 -26.79 19.23
CA ASN A 358 -15.01 -26.75 18.35
C ASN A 358 -14.82 -25.91 17.08
N LEU A 359 -13.71 -25.15 16.96
CA LEU A 359 -13.51 -24.21 15.87
C LEU A 359 -13.62 -24.88 14.50
N ILE A 360 -12.94 -26.00 14.30
CA ILE A 360 -12.94 -26.72 13.02
C ILE A 360 -14.33 -27.17 12.62
N THR A 361 -15.14 -27.62 13.59
CA THR A 361 -16.54 -28.02 13.33
C THR A 361 -17.36 -26.79 12.93
N ARG A 362 -17.25 -25.68 13.65
CA ARG A 362 -17.93 -24.42 13.33
C ARG A 362 -17.55 -23.89 11.94
N ILE A 363 -16.27 -23.95 11.57
CA ILE A 363 -15.80 -23.56 10.24
C ILE A 363 -16.46 -24.44 9.16
N LYS A 364 -16.47 -25.75 9.34
CA LYS A 364 -17.11 -26.68 8.40
C LYS A 364 -18.62 -26.41 8.24
N ASP A 365 -19.29 -26.11 9.33
CA ASP A 365 -20.70 -25.76 9.31
C ASP A 365 -20.93 -24.41 8.63
N PHE A 366 -20.06 -23.42 8.88
CA PHE A 366 -20.11 -22.14 8.23
C PHE A 366 -19.88 -22.22 6.71
N ILE A 367 -18.91 -23.03 6.26
CA ILE A 367 -18.63 -23.25 4.83
C ILE A 367 -19.85 -23.89 4.12
N ARG A 368 -20.60 -24.75 4.81
CA ARG A 368 -21.84 -25.33 4.27
C ARG A 368 -23.00 -24.33 4.26
N TYR A 369 -23.06 -23.48 5.28
CA TYR A 369 -24.11 -22.48 5.48
C TYR A 369 -24.01 -21.31 4.50
N LEU A 370 -22.80 -20.78 4.25
CA LEU A 370 -22.61 -19.51 3.54
C LEU A 370 -23.10 -19.53 2.07
N PRO A 371 -22.79 -20.54 1.21
CA PRO A 371 -23.16 -20.49 -0.19
C PRO A 371 -24.68 -20.43 -0.44
N PRO A 372 -25.56 -21.21 0.22
CA PRO A 372 -27.00 -21.05 0.08
C PRO A 372 -27.50 -19.68 0.56
N MET A 373 -26.93 -19.12 1.63
CA MET A 373 -27.33 -17.81 2.14
C MET A 373 -26.96 -16.67 1.17
N LEU A 374 -25.82 -16.75 0.53
CA LEU A 374 -25.46 -15.81 -0.53
C LEU A 374 -26.38 -15.93 -1.74
N LYS A 375 -26.75 -17.15 -2.13
CA LYS A 375 -27.71 -17.38 -3.20
C LYS A 375 -29.09 -16.80 -2.90
N ASP A 376 -29.59 -16.98 -1.68
CA ASP A 376 -30.87 -16.42 -1.24
C ASP A 376 -30.83 -14.88 -1.25
N CYS A 377 -29.74 -14.29 -0.79
CA CYS A 377 -29.56 -12.84 -0.82
C CYS A 377 -29.53 -12.31 -2.27
N LEU A 378 -28.82 -12.96 -3.19
CA LEU A 378 -28.78 -12.58 -4.60
C LEU A 378 -30.16 -12.68 -5.26
N LEU A 379 -30.99 -13.64 -4.88
CA LEU A 379 -32.37 -13.73 -5.34
C LEU A 379 -33.24 -12.58 -4.82
N TYR A 380 -33.07 -12.21 -3.55
CA TYR A 380 -33.84 -11.13 -2.91
C TYR A 380 -33.48 -9.74 -3.46
N THR A 381 -32.24 -9.56 -3.90
CA THR A 381 -31.72 -8.28 -4.42
C THR A 381 -31.75 -8.19 -5.95
N SER A 382 -32.15 -9.27 -6.62
CA SER A 382 -32.26 -9.27 -8.10
C SER A 382 -33.39 -8.34 -8.54
N PRO A 383 -33.13 -7.40 -9.48
CA PRO A 383 -34.19 -6.54 -10.04
C PRO A 383 -35.11 -7.28 -10.99
N SER A 384 -34.78 -8.51 -11.35
CA SER A 384 -35.63 -9.33 -12.23
C SER A 384 -36.64 -10.14 -11.41
N PRO A 385 -37.94 -9.91 -11.55
CA PRO A 385 -38.93 -10.82 -10.99
C PRO A 385 -38.73 -12.20 -11.61
N ARG A 386 -38.28 -13.15 -10.81
CA ARG A 386 -38.28 -14.56 -11.18
C ARG A 386 -39.60 -15.15 -10.70
N ASP A 387 -40.40 -15.58 -11.66
CA ASP A 387 -41.59 -16.35 -11.43
C ASP A 387 -41.30 -17.66 -10.68
#